data_e3cd4026d30aa078a3600a3e331efe14
#
_entry.id   e3cd4026d30aa078a3600a3e331efe14
#
_cell.length_a   1.000
_cell.length_b   1.000
_cell.length_c   1.000
_cell.angle_alpha   90.00
_cell.angle_beta   90.00
_cell.angle_gamma   90.00
#
_symmetry.space_group_name_H-M   'P 1'
#
loop_
_entity.id
_entity.type
_entity.pdbx_description
1 polymer ?
#
loop_
_entity_poly.entity_id
_entity_poly.type
_entity_poly.pdbx_seq_one_letter_code
_entity_poly.pdbx_strand_id
1 'polypeptide(L)'
;MPLNEFSLIEHYFSAIGQADGVMLGVGDDGALLDIPAGQHLVVSVDTLVAGVHFPPDAAPDDIARRALRVNLSDLAAMGATPRWFTLALTLPGADMNWLKAFSRALAADAERFGCALVGGDTTAGPLTISIQVMGLVPSGRALTRVGARAGDYVFVTGTLGEGAAALQLFDPSVELAGSVRERLKERFYQPTPRLREGLALRGLASAALDVSDGLLADLGHIAEQSALGADLELSALPVAPWLKKLADAGTVQDWVLSGGDDYELCFTVPAENLAAIDGMIVGGELIATCIGRMTPNTGIRCINGNGMSVQVEQTGYRHF
;
A
#
# COMPACT_ATOMS: atom_id res chain seq x y z
N MET A 1 -38.93 4.09 6.16
CA MET A 1 -38.42 4.56 7.48
C MET A 1 -36.97 4.96 7.28
N PRO A 2 -36.47 6.04 7.90
CA PRO A 2 -35.03 6.27 7.89
C PRO A 2 -34.37 5.06 8.55
N LEU A 3 -33.29 4.55 7.93
CA LEU A 3 -32.51 3.48 8.51
C LEU A 3 -31.85 4.03 9.80
N ASN A 4 -32.01 3.32 10.90
CA ASN A 4 -31.15 3.55 12.06
C ASN A 4 -29.80 2.87 11.81
N GLU A 5 -28.81 3.20 12.65
CA GLU A 5 -27.44 2.69 12.56
C GLU A 5 -27.39 1.15 12.47
N PHE A 6 -28.12 0.45 13.35
CA PHE A 6 -28.12 -1.02 13.38
C PHE A 6 -28.69 -1.64 12.08
N SER A 7 -29.79 -1.11 11.56
CA SER A 7 -30.34 -1.58 10.30
C SER A 7 -29.43 -1.25 9.09
N LEU A 8 -28.66 -0.18 9.16
CA LEU A 8 -27.64 0.14 8.16
C LEU A 8 -26.51 -0.89 8.20
N ILE A 9 -25.95 -1.16 9.39
CA ILE A 9 -24.89 -2.16 9.58
C ILE A 9 -25.36 -3.53 9.10
N GLU A 10 -26.52 -3.97 9.53
CA GLU A 10 -27.10 -5.26 9.14
C GLU A 10 -27.28 -5.37 7.62
N HIS A 11 -27.82 -4.33 6.99
CA HIS A 11 -28.15 -4.36 5.56
C HIS A 11 -26.92 -4.26 4.65
N TYR A 12 -25.92 -3.44 5.01
CA TYR A 12 -24.79 -3.13 4.12
C TYR A 12 -23.48 -3.82 4.48
N PHE A 13 -23.29 -4.22 5.74
CA PHE A 13 -21.96 -4.62 6.23
C PHE A 13 -21.91 -6.01 6.87
N SER A 14 -23.04 -6.62 7.26
CA SER A 14 -23.04 -7.89 7.99
C SER A 14 -22.52 -9.10 7.20
N ALA A 15 -22.45 -9.02 5.88
CA ALA A 15 -22.09 -10.16 5.01
C ALA A 15 -20.92 -9.83 4.06
N ILE A 16 -20.03 -8.92 4.45
CA ILE A 16 -18.88 -8.56 3.62
C ILE A 16 -17.73 -9.53 3.83
N GLY A 17 -17.43 -10.30 2.77
CA GLY A 17 -16.33 -11.24 2.71
C GLY A 17 -16.55 -12.49 3.58
N GLN A 18 -15.67 -13.46 3.40
CA GLN A 18 -15.59 -14.67 4.21
C GLN A 18 -14.13 -14.99 4.45
N ALA A 19 -13.80 -15.42 5.66
CA ALA A 19 -12.47 -15.89 6.02
C ALA A 19 -12.58 -16.95 7.14
N ASP A 20 -11.66 -17.90 7.14
CA ASP A 20 -11.56 -18.87 8.22
C ASP A 20 -11.20 -18.21 9.56
N GLY A 21 -11.59 -18.85 10.65
CA GLY A 21 -11.26 -18.40 11.99
C GLY A 21 -12.19 -17.33 12.58
N VAL A 22 -13.28 -16.96 11.90
CA VAL A 22 -14.31 -16.10 12.50
C VAL A 22 -15.24 -16.95 13.34
N MET A 23 -15.11 -16.88 14.66
CA MET A 23 -16.01 -17.54 15.62
C MET A 23 -17.24 -16.69 15.92
N LEU A 24 -17.04 -15.38 15.96
CA LEU A 24 -18.07 -14.36 16.11
C LEU A 24 -17.67 -13.13 15.30
N GLY A 25 -18.55 -12.61 14.47
CA GLY A 25 -18.30 -11.45 13.59
C GLY A 25 -19.23 -10.28 13.89
N VAL A 26 -19.64 -9.57 12.83
CA VAL A 26 -20.51 -8.39 12.92
C VAL A 26 -21.82 -8.75 13.62
N GLY A 27 -22.26 -7.93 14.58
CA GLY A 27 -23.56 -8.07 15.27
C GLY A 27 -23.45 -8.27 16.79
N ASP A 28 -22.24 -8.34 17.33
CA ASP A 28 -21.97 -8.38 18.78
C ASP A 28 -21.01 -7.24 19.15
N ASP A 29 -20.72 -7.04 20.44
CA ASP A 29 -19.83 -5.99 20.96
C ASP A 29 -18.40 -6.12 20.47
N GLY A 30 -18.00 -7.27 19.96
CA GLY A 30 -16.69 -7.54 19.39
C GLY A 30 -16.62 -8.82 18.60
N ALA A 31 -15.57 -9.00 17.82
CA ALA A 31 -15.31 -10.22 17.06
C ALA A 31 -14.48 -11.22 17.88
N LEU A 32 -14.80 -12.51 17.74
CA LEU A 32 -13.95 -13.60 18.25
C LEU A 32 -13.26 -14.27 17.07
N LEU A 33 -11.92 -14.21 17.09
CA LEU A 33 -11.08 -14.70 16.00
C LEU A 33 -10.17 -15.83 16.52
N ASP A 34 -10.17 -16.95 15.81
CA ASP A 34 -9.28 -18.07 16.10
C ASP A 34 -7.98 -17.93 15.30
N ILE A 35 -6.85 -17.84 16.03
CA ILE A 35 -5.52 -17.76 15.42
C ILE A 35 -4.86 -19.13 15.53
N PRO A 36 -4.55 -19.79 14.38
CA PRO A 36 -3.93 -21.11 14.40
C PRO A 36 -2.57 -21.11 15.11
N ALA A 37 -2.27 -22.20 15.80
CA ALA A 37 -0.97 -22.39 16.45
C ALA A 37 0.19 -22.24 15.43
N GLY A 38 1.28 -21.57 15.84
CA GLY A 38 2.42 -21.31 14.97
C GLY A 38 2.26 -20.13 14.01
N GLN A 39 1.20 -19.34 14.16
CA GLN A 39 1.00 -18.09 13.44
C GLN A 39 1.08 -16.88 14.38
N HIS A 40 1.51 -15.74 13.84
CA HIS A 40 1.36 -14.45 14.49
C HIS A 40 0.28 -13.66 13.76
N LEU A 41 -0.47 -12.87 14.52
CA LEU A 41 -1.41 -11.87 14.00
C LEU A 41 -0.63 -10.59 13.67
N VAL A 42 -0.75 -10.12 12.43
CA VAL A 42 -0.30 -8.80 11.99
C VAL A 42 -1.51 -7.90 11.93
N VAL A 43 -1.39 -6.70 12.49
CA VAL A 43 -2.47 -5.70 12.55
C VAL A 43 -1.93 -4.36 12.06
N SER A 44 -2.62 -3.71 11.13
CA SER A 44 -2.37 -2.34 10.72
C SER A 44 -3.66 -1.56 10.58
N VAL A 45 -3.58 -0.22 10.61
CA VAL A 45 -4.74 0.67 10.46
C VAL A 45 -4.34 1.94 9.75
N ASP A 46 -5.12 2.29 8.70
CA ASP A 46 -5.07 3.58 8.06
C ASP A 46 -6.42 4.27 8.08
N THR A 47 -6.36 5.59 8.09
CA THR A 47 -7.53 6.47 8.04
C THR A 47 -7.47 7.37 6.82
N LEU A 48 -8.53 7.32 6.00
CA LEU A 48 -8.70 8.17 4.84
C LEU A 48 -9.77 9.23 5.14
N VAL A 49 -9.41 10.50 4.92
CA VAL A 49 -10.26 11.68 5.16
C VAL A 49 -10.56 12.36 3.84
N ALA A 50 -11.85 12.66 3.60
CA ALA A 50 -12.28 13.41 2.42
C ALA A 50 -11.62 14.80 2.38
N GLY A 51 -11.14 15.20 1.20
CA GLY A 51 -10.39 16.45 1.01
C GLY A 51 -8.91 16.39 1.40
N VAL A 52 -8.45 15.26 1.98
CA VAL A 52 -7.04 15.00 2.30
C VAL A 52 -6.50 13.84 1.45
N HIS A 53 -7.12 12.68 1.57
CA HIS A 53 -6.67 11.43 0.93
C HIS A 53 -7.43 11.08 -0.35
N PHE A 54 -8.56 11.73 -0.58
CA PHE A 54 -9.37 11.63 -1.80
C PHE A 54 -10.29 12.86 -1.92
N PRO A 55 -10.71 13.25 -3.13
CA PRO A 55 -11.64 14.37 -3.33
C PRO A 55 -12.97 14.14 -2.61
N PRO A 56 -13.59 15.19 -2.06
CA PRO A 56 -14.88 15.06 -1.34
C PRO A 56 -16.03 14.53 -2.20
N ASP A 57 -15.95 14.68 -3.52
CA ASP A 57 -16.91 14.24 -4.53
C ASP A 57 -16.51 12.92 -5.21
N ALA A 58 -15.50 12.24 -4.71
CA ALA A 58 -15.07 10.93 -5.25
C ALA A 58 -16.19 9.89 -5.17
N ALA A 59 -16.25 9.02 -6.16
CA ALA A 59 -17.27 7.98 -6.21
C ALA A 59 -17.12 6.97 -5.05
N PRO A 60 -18.22 6.56 -4.40
CA PRO A 60 -18.16 5.70 -3.22
C PRO A 60 -17.49 4.35 -3.46
N ASP A 61 -17.65 3.79 -4.66
CA ASP A 61 -16.99 2.55 -5.03
C ASP A 61 -15.46 2.70 -5.23
N ASP A 62 -14.99 3.83 -5.74
CA ASP A 62 -13.59 4.17 -5.83
C ASP A 62 -12.98 4.37 -4.43
N ILE A 63 -13.69 5.10 -3.55
CA ILE A 63 -13.26 5.30 -2.15
C ILE A 63 -13.13 3.96 -1.41
N ALA A 64 -14.12 3.07 -1.55
CA ALA A 64 -14.13 1.76 -0.89
C ALA A 64 -12.92 0.91 -1.29
N ARG A 65 -12.63 0.84 -2.60
CA ARG A 65 -11.47 0.11 -3.12
C ARG A 65 -10.17 0.68 -2.59
N ARG A 66 -9.98 1.99 -2.70
CA ARG A 66 -8.78 2.64 -2.19
C ARG A 66 -8.59 2.36 -0.71
N ALA A 67 -9.62 2.57 0.11
CA ALA A 67 -9.54 2.42 1.55
C ALA A 67 -9.11 1.01 1.98
N LEU A 68 -9.62 -0.05 1.35
CA LEU A 68 -9.19 -1.40 1.69
C LEU A 68 -7.79 -1.72 1.15
N ARG A 69 -7.48 -1.32 -0.09
CA ARG A 69 -6.25 -1.73 -0.75
C ARG A 69 -5.00 -1.08 -0.19
N VAL A 70 -5.06 0.21 0.25
CA VAL A 70 -3.93 0.86 0.92
C VAL A 70 -3.58 0.13 2.22
N ASN A 71 -4.57 -0.21 3.03
CA ASN A 71 -4.38 -1.01 4.24
C ASN A 71 -3.82 -2.42 3.96
N LEU A 72 -4.25 -3.08 2.88
CA LEU A 72 -3.71 -4.38 2.49
C LEU A 72 -2.24 -4.30 2.04
N SER A 73 -1.76 -3.14 1.64
CA SER A 73 -0.35 -2.90 1.32
C SER A 73 0.55 -3.11 2.53
N ASP A 74 0.13 -2.68 3.72
CA ASP A 74 0.85 -2.95 4.97
C ASP A 74 0.99 -4.46 5.25
N LEU A 75 -0.09 -5.21 5.02
CA LEU A 75 -0.03 -6.67 5.16
C LEU A 75 0.94 -7.30 4.15
N ALA A 76 0.97 -6.78 2.92
CA ALA A 76 1.94 -7.21 1.91
C ALA A 76 3.37 -6.90 2.36
N ALA A 77 3.64 -5.70 2.87
CA ALA A 77 4.93 -5.26 3.40
C ALA A 77 5.42 -6.16 4.55
N MET A 78 4.49 -6.65 5.38
CA MET A 78 4.78 -7.58 6.48
C MET A 78 4.84 -9.05 6.04
N GLY A 79 4.58 -9.33 4.76
CA GLY A 79 4.46 -10.70 4.25
C GLY A 79 3.29 -11.45 4.89
N ALA A 80 2.22 -10.78 5.30
CA ALA A 80 1.07 -11.39 5.95
C ALA A 80 -0.01 -11.80 4.93
N THR A 81 -0.69 -12.89 5.22
CA THR A 81 -1.87 -13.32 4.47
C THR A 81 -3.09 -12.62 5.05
N PRO A 82 -3.83 -11.78 4.29
CA PRO A 82 -5.04 -11.14 4.78
C PRO A 82 -6.05 -12.15 5.31
N ARG A 83 -6.77 -11.79 6.37
CA ARG A 83 -7.83 -12.62 6.96
C ARG A 83 -9.05 -11.82 7.34
N TRP A 84 -8.90 -10.74 8.07
CA TRP A 84 -10.00 -9.98 8.62
C TRP A 84 -9.74 -8.48 8.54
N PHE A 85 -10.80 -7.72 8.66
CA PHE A 85 -10.69 -6.28 8.85
C PHE A 85 -11.89 -5.74 9.64
N THR A 86 -11.72 -4.58 10.25
CA THR A 86 -12.79 -3.76 10.83
C THR A 86 -12.92 -2.46 10.06
N LEU A 87 -14.11 -1.86 10.07
CA LEU A 87 -14.42 -0.62 9.40
C LEU A 87 -15.06 0.37 10.39
N ALA A 88 -14.37 1.47 10.69
CA ALA A 88 -14.98 2.63 11.31
C ALA A 88 -15.32 3.66 10.21
N LEU A 89 -16.60 3.90 10.02
CA LEU A 89 -17.14 4.73 8.95
C LEU A 89 -17.88 5.95 9.51
N THR A 90 -17.33 7.14 9.30
CA THR A 90 -18.00 8.40 9.62
C THR A 90 -18.60 9.00 8.37
N LEU A 91 -19.90 9.30 8.39
CA LEU A 91 -20.67 9.80 7.25
C LEU A 91 -21.32 11.15 7.54
N PRO A 92 -21.40 12.08 6.58
CA PRO A 92 -22.15 13.32 6.73
C PRO A 92 -23.67 13.07 6.73
N GLY A 93 -24.14 11.92 6.24
CA GLY A 93 -25.52 11.49 6.20
C GLY A 93 -25.66 10.10 5.61
N ALA A 94 -26.75 9.43 5.92
CA ALA A 94 -27.06 8.07 5.44
C ALA A 94 -27.69 8.10 4.03
N ASP A 95 -26.88 8.31 2.99
CA ASP A 95 -27.33 8.17 1.59
C ASP A 95 -27.29 6.68 1.17
N MET A 96 -28.47 6.15 0.88
CA MET A 96 -28.67 4.75 0.51
C MET A 96 -27.93 4.35 -0.79
N ASN A 97 -27.84 5.25 -1.76
CA ASN A 97 -27.16 4.98 -3.02
C ASN A 97 -25.64 4.96 -2.81
N TRP A 98 -25.14 5.89 -2.02
CA TRP A 98 -23.75 5.94 -1.61
C TRP A 98 -23.34 4.66 -0.87
N LEU A 99 -24.09 4.30 0.17
CA LEU A 99 -23.84 3.10 0.98
C LEU A 99 -23.90 1.82 0.16
N LYS A 100 -24.85 1.69 -0.76
CA LYS A 100 -24.95 0.53 -1.65
C LYS A 100 -23.75 0.40 -2.58
N ALA A 101 -23.26 1.50 -3.15
CA ALA A 101 -22.11 1.47 -4.04
C ALA A 101 -20.82 1.18 -3.26
N PHE A 102 -20.63 1.83 -2.11
CA PHE A 102 -19.49 1.63 -1.22
C PHE A 102 -19.41 0.18 -0.72
N SER A 103 -20.48 -0.34 -0.11
CA SER A 103 -20.49 -1.69 0.47
C SER A 103 -20.31 -2.78 -0.59
N ARG A 104 -20.91 -2.61 -1.78
CA ARG A 104 -20.72 -3.55 -2.90
C ARG A 104 -19.28 -3.60 -3.39
N ALA A 105 -18.62 -2.44 -3.52
CA ALA A 105 -17.22 -2.39 -3.94
C ALA A 105 -16.27 -2.94 -2.88
N LEU A 106 -16.55 -2.63 -1.61
CA LEU A 106 -15.81 -3.18 -0.47
C LEU A 106 -15.94 -4.71 -0.41
N ALA A 107 -17.14 -5.24 -0.59
CA ALA A 107 -17.41 -6.69 -0.62
C ALA A 107 -16.65 -7.39 -1.75
N ALA A 108 -16.65 -6.79 -2.95
CA ALA A 108 -15.93 -7.35 -4.10
C ALA A 108 -14.43 -7.43 -3.87
N ASP A 109 -13.82 -6.41 -3.26
CA ASP A 109 -12.39 -6.43 -2.93
C ASP A 109 -12.10 -7.34 -1.71
N ALA A 110 -12.97 -7.41 -0.72
CA ALA A 110 -12.85 -8.34 0.39
C ALA A 110 -12.83 -9.81 -0.11
N GLU A 111 -13.73 -10.17 -1.03
CA GLU A 111 -13.74 -11.47 -1.69
C GLU A 111 -12.46 -11.71 -2.51
N ARG A 112 -12.06 -10.73 -3.34
CA ARG A 112 -10.86 -10.79 -4.18
C ARG A 112 -9.59 -11.07 -3.38
N PHE A 113 -9.45 -10.43 -2.22
CA PHE A 113 -8.25 -10.52 -1.39
C PHE A 113 -8.37 -11.53 -0.24
N GLY A 114 -9.51 -12.24 -0.14
CA GLY A 114 -9.72 -13.31 0.83
C GLY A 114 -9.76 -12.82 2.28
N CYS A 115 -10.37 -11.66 2.52
CA CYS A 115 -10.55 -11.11 3.86
C CYS A 115 -12.02 -10.83 4.17
N ALA A 116 -12.39 -10.85 5.47
CA ALA A 116 -13.75 -10.65 5.93
C ALA A 116 -13.87 -9.44 6.86
N LEU A 117 -14.94 -8.67 6.69
CA LEU A 117 -15.33 -7.65 7.67
C LEU A 117 -15.90 -8.35 8.91
N VAL A 118 -15.28 -8.10 10.06
CA VAL A 118 -15.64 -8.78 11.32
C VAL A 118 -16.22 -7.85 12.38
N GLY A 119 -16.18 -6.54 12.15
CA GLY A 119 -16.72 -5.55 13.08
C GLY A 119 -16.44 -4.13 12.61
N GLY A 120 -16.81 -3.16 13.42
CA GLY A 120 -16.58 -1.76 13.12
C GLY A 120 -17.54 -0.83 13.84
N ASP A 121 -17.60 0.41 13.35
CA ASP A 121 -18.47 1.45 13.89
C ASP A 121 -19.01 2.31 12.75
N THR A 122 -20.21 2.89 12.91
CA THR A 122 -20.78 3.83 11.96
C THR A 122 -21.33 5.04 12.69
N THR A 123 -20.78 6.21 12.41
CA THR A 123 -21.17 7.44 13.10
C THR A 123 -21.40 8.60 12.14
N ALA A 124 -22.00 9.68 12.64
CA ALA A 124 -22.27 10.90 11.87
C ALA A 124 -21.13 11.92 12.03
N GLY A 125 -20.68 12.49 10.91
CA GLY A 125 -19.62 13.51 10.89
C GLY A 125 -19.02 13.69 9.51
N PRO A 126 -17.89 14.41 9.37
CA PRO A 126 -17.18 14.52 8.10
C PRO A 126 -16.77 13.16 7.57
N LEU A 127 -16.88 12.95 6.24
CA LEU A 127 -16.59 11.65 5.63
C LEU A 127 -15.16 11.21 5.95
N THR A 128 -15.07 10.14 6.74
CA THR A 128 -13.81 9.54 7.20
C THR A 128 -13.96 8.03 7.22
N ILE A 129 -12.97 7.33 6.71
CA ILE A 129 -12.96 5.87 6.65
C ILE A 129 -11.68 5.39 7.34
N SER A 130 -11.81 4.63 8.44
CA SER A 130 -10.69 3.94 9.06
C SER A 130 -10.89 2.44 8.88
N ILE A 131 -9.93 1.78 8.27
CA ILE A 131 -9.92 0.32 8.14
C ILE A 131 -8.74 -0.21 8.94
N GLN A 132 -9.02 -1.14 9.85
CA GLN A 132 -7.99 -1.93 10.51
C GLN A 132 -7.95 -3.30 9.87
N VAL A 133 -6.83 -3.63 9.22
CA VAL A 133 -6.63 -4.95 8.61
C VAL A 133 -5.88 -5.88 9.55
N MET A 134 -6.19 -7.16 9.43
CA MET A 134 -5.59 -8.23 10.21
C MET A 134 -5.19 -9.37 9.28
N GLY A 135 -3.95 -9.82 9.39
CA GLY A 135 -3.40 -10.90 8.59
C GLY A 135 -2.60 -11.89 9.43
N LEU A 136 -2.32 -13.04 8.87
CA LEU A 136 -1.56 -14.09 9.52
C LEU A 136 -0.20 -14.28 8.85
N VAL A 137 0.83 -14.48 9.67
CA VAL A 137 2.18 -14.82 9.21
C VAL A 137 2.73 -15.98 10.06
N PRO A 138 3.40 -16.97 9.48
CA PRO A 138 4.05 -18.00 10.28
C PRO A 138 5.04 -17.40 11.27
N SER A 139 5.10 -17.95 12.49
CA SER A 139 5.98 -17.43 13.55
C SER A 139 7.43 -17.33 13.08
N GLY A 140 8.06 -16.17 13.27
CA GLY A 140 9.42 -15.88 12.83
C GLY A 140 9.61 -15.67 11.33
N ARG A 141 8.52 -15.48 10.56
CA ARG A 141 8.57 -15.25 9.10
C ARG A 141 8.02 -13.91 8.66
N ALA A 142 7.65 -13.03 9.60
CA ALA A 142 7.23 -11.68 9.25
C ALA A 142 8.38 -10.91 8.59
N LEU A 143 8.07 -10.17 7.54
CA LEU A 143 8.95 -9.14 7.01
C LEU A 143 8.86 -7.92 7.93
N THR A 144 9.99 -7.24 8.10
CA THR A 144 10.07 -6.06 8.97
C THR A 144 10.97 -5.00 8.35
N ARG A 145 10.87 -3.77 8.81
CA ARG A 145 11.79 -2.68 8.42
C ARG A 145 13.21 -2.88 8.95
N VAL A 146 13.38 -3.73 9.97
CA VAL A 146 14.67 -4.04 10.61
C VAL A 146 15.25 -5.32 10.02
N GLY A 147 16.59 -5.33 9.81
CA GLY A 147 17.30 -6.55 9.42
C GLY A 147 18.19 -6.39 8.19
N ALA A 148 18.13 -5.25 7.51
CA ALA A 148 19.04 -4.93 6.42
C ALA A 148 20.50 -4.92 6.90
N ARG A 149 21.43 -5.30 6.02
CA ARG A 149 22.87 -5.35 6.28
C ARG A 149 23.61 -4.55 5.22
N ALA A 150 24.76 -4.01 5.57
CA ALA A 150 25.62 -3.36 4.58
C ALA A 150 26.00 -4.36 3.48
N GLY A 151 25.80 -3.95 2.23
CA GLY A 151 26.01 -4.79 1.05
C GLY A 151 24.75 -5.49 0.54
N ASP A 152 23.64 -5.50 1.29
CA ASP A 152 22.36 -6.00 0.79
C ASP A 152 21.91 -5.19 -0.44
N TYR A 153 21.30 -5.86 -1.40
CA TYR A 153 20.74 -5.22 -2.58
C TYR A 153 19.37 -4.66 -2.28
N VAL A 154 19.09 -3.45 -2.76
CA VAL A 154 17.79 -2.79 -2.63
C VAL A 154 16.97 -3.05 -3.88
N PHE A 155 15.77 -3.56 -3.69
CA PHE A 155 14.80 -3.84 -4.76
C PHE A 155 13.52 -3.05 -4.53
N VAL A 156 12.79 -2.81 -5.62
CA VAL A 156 11.41 -2.32 -5.57
C VAL A 156 10.55 -3.13 -6.54
N THR A 157 9.30 -3.43 -6.15
CA THR A 157 8.33 -4.08 -7.03
C THR A 157 7.75 -3.09 -8.05
N GLY A 158 7.21 -3.60 -9.16
CA GLY A 158 6.44 -2.82 -10.15
C GLY A 158 7.14 -1.59 -10.71
N THR A 159 6.43 -0.47 -10.76
CA THR A 159 6.89 0.85 -11.24
C THR A 159 6.53 1.94 -10.25
N LEU A 160 7.36 2.99 -10.17
CA LEU A 160 7.20 4.10 -9.25
C LEU A 160 6.78 5.39 -9.94
N GLY A 161 6.22 6.32 -9.13
CA GLY A 161 5.84 7.66 -9.53
C GLY A 161 4.43 7.78 -10.12
N GLU A 162 3.72 6.66 -10.32
CA GLU A 162 2.37 6.67 -10.86
C GLU A 162 1.35 7.16 -9.83
N GLY A 163 1.58 6.89 -8.54
CA GLY A 163 0.76 7.41 -7.44
C GLY A 163 0.79 8.94 -7.38
N ALA A 164 1.99 9.52 -7.32
CA ALA A 164 2.15 10.97 -7.33
C ALA A 164 1.63 11.63 -8.61
N ALA A 165 1.89 11.02 -9.78
CA ALA A 165 1.36 11.51 -11.06
C ALA A 165 -0.18 11.51 -11.09
N ALA A 166 -0.83 10.61 -10.35
CA ALA A 166 -2.29 10.54 -10.31
C ALA A 166 -2.92 11.79 -9.66
N LEU A 167 -2.18 12.56 -8.88
CA LEU A 167 -2.65 13.84 -8.35
C LEU A 167 -2.95 14.86 -9.45
N GLN A 168 -2.38 14.69 -10.66
CA GLN A 168 -2.71 15.49 -11.84
C GLN A 168 -4.19 15.36 -12.26
N LEU A 169 -4.88 14.30 -11.83
CA LEU A 169 -6.33 14.14 -12.05
C LEU A 169 -7.15 15.27 -11.44
N PHE A 170 -6.66 15.85 -10.36
CA PHE A 170 -7.34 16.83 -9.52
C PHE A 170 -6.90 18.25 -9.78
N ASP A 171 -5.92 18.45 -10.67
CA ASP A 171 -5.50 19.77 -11.14
C ASP A 171 -6.31 20.17 -12.38
N PRO A 172 -7.22 21.16 -12.29
CA PRO A 172 -8.05 21.59 -13.42
C PRO A 172 -7.24 22.26 -14.55
N SER A 173 -5.99 22.64 -14.30
CA SER A 173 -5.11 23.24 -15.31
C SER A 173 -4.43 22.19 -16.20
N VAL A 174 -4.47 20.92 -15.82
CA VAL A 174 -3.81 19.82 -16.54
C VAL A 174 -4.77 19.11 -17.50
N GLU A 175 -4.49 19.20 -18.79
CA GLU A 175 -5.21 18.44 -19.81
C GLU A 175 -4.60 17.06 -19.97
N LEU A 176 -5.37 16.01 -19.60
CA LEU A 176 -4.97 14.62 -19.73
C LEU A 176 -5.76 13.94 -20.86
N ALA A 177 -5.04 13.22 -21.73
CA ALA A 177 -5.70 12.34 -22.70
C ALA A 177 -6.55 11.28 -21.97
N GLY A 178 -7.69 10.88 -22.53
CA GLY A 178 -8.65 9.99 -21.89
C GLY A 178 -8.02 8.69 -21.38
N SER A 179 -7.16 8.06 -22.17
CA SER A 179 -6.46 6.82 -21.78
C SER A 179 -5.45 7.01 -20.63
N VAL A 180 -4.83 8.19 -20.52
CA VAL A 180 -3.94 8.54 -19.41
C VAL A 180 -4.77 8.79 -18.15
N ARG A 181 -5.86 9.55 -18.28
CA ARG A 181 -6.78 9.83 -17.18
C ARG A 181 -7.33 8.54 -16.54
N GLU A 182 -7.81 7.59 -17.35
CA GLU A 182 -8.31 6.30 -16.84
C GLU A 182 -7.22 5.51 -16.11
N ARG A 183 -6.01 5.47 -16.64
CA ARG A 183 -4.88 4.78 -16.04
C ARG A 183 -4.46 5.40 -14.70
N LEU A 184 -4.38 6.73 -14.63
CA LEU A 184 -4.10 7.44 -13.38
C LEU A 184 -5.23 7.23 -12.36
N LYS A 185 -6.50 7.25 -12.81
CA LYS A 185 -7.66 6.98 -11.97
C LYS A 185 -7.59 5.56 -11.38
N GLU A 186 -7.28 4.57 -12.20
CA GLU A 186 -7.09 3.19 -11.74
C GLU A 186 -5.96 3.11 -10.71
N ARG A 187 -4.83 3.73 -10.98
CA ARG A 187 -3.68 3.71 -10.07
C ARG A 187 -4.00 4.36 -8.71
N PHE A 188 -4.68 5.50 -8.71
CA PHE A 188 -5.05 6.22 -7.50
C PHE A 188 -6.10 5.49 -6.65
N TYR A 189 -7.20 5.04 -7.28
CA TYR A 189 -8.31 4.45 -6.56
C TYR A 189 -8.21 2.93 -6.39
N GLN A 190 -7.38 2.28 -7.18
CA GLN A 190 -7.26 0.83 -7.19
C GLN A 190 -5.78 0.39 -7.17
N PRO A 191 -4.96 0.90 -6.21
CA PRO A 191 -3.59 0.41 -6.08
C PRO A 191 -3.62 -1.13 -5.93
N THR A 192 -2.57 -1.79 -6.41
CA THR A 192 -2.48 -3.24 -6.32
C THR A 192 -1.60 -3.60 -5.12
N PRO A 193 -2.18 -4.04 -3.99
CA PRO A 193 -1.39 -4.49 -2.86
C PRO A 193 -0.56 -5.70 -3.26
N ARG A 194 0.75 -5.65 -3.01
CA ARG A 194 1.75 -6.64 -3.45
C ARG A 194 1.78 -7.87 -2.54
N LEU A 195 0.60 -8.43 -2.25
CA LEU A 195 0.44 -9.56 -1.33
C LEU A 195 1.19 -10.82 -1.78
N ARG A 196 1.15 -11.15 -3.08
CA ARG A 196 1.87 -12.32 -3.61
C ARG A 196 3.38 -12.14 -3.46
N GLU A 197 3.87 -10.97 -3.79
CA GLU A 197 5.27 -10.58 -3.68
C GLU A 197 5.71 -10.62 -2.22
N GLY A 198 4.95 -10.03 -1.30
CA GLY A 198 5.25 -10.07 0.13
C GLY A 198 5.33 -11.50 0.69
N LEU A 199 4.40 -12.37 0.28
CA LEU A 199 4.44 -13.79 0.67
C LEU A 199 5.69 -14.50 0.14
N ALA A 200 6.06 -14.23 -1.11
CA ALA A 200 7.20 -14.84 -1.77
C ALA A 200 8.54 -14.39 -1.18
N LEU A 201 8.62 -13.18 -0.63
CA LEU A 201 9.82 -12.61 -0.03
C LEU A 201 10.13 -13.16 1.38
N ARG A 202 9.22 -13.89 2.03
CA ARG A 202 9.44 -14.47 3.36
C ARG A 202 10.69 -15.34 3.41
N GLY A 203 11.63 -14.98 4.28
CA GLY A 203 12.88 -15.69 4.47
C GLY A 203 13.92 -15.47 3.36
N LEU A 204 13.63 -14.63 2.36
CA LEU A 204 14.55 -14.19 1.33
C LEU A 204 14.98 -12.74 1.53
N ALA A 205 14.04 -11.85 1.79
CA ALA A 205 14.33 -10.46 2.11
C ALA A 205 14.85 -10.31 3.55
N SER A 206 15.81 -9.42 3.75
CA SER A 206 16.35 -9.06 5.07
C SER A 206 15.54 -7.94 5.74
N ALA A 207 14.95 -7.04 4.96
CA ALA A 207 13.99 -6.04 5.40
C ALA A 207 13.00 -5.71 4.28
N ALA A 208 11.81 -5.22 4.63
CA ALA A 208 10.81 -4.78 3.67
C ALA A 208 9.86 -3.75 4.28
N LEU A 209 9.28 -2.91 3.42
CA LEU A 209 8.14 -2.03 3.67
C LEU A 209 7.43 -1.74 2.34
N ASP A 210 6.27 -1.10 2.38
CA ASP A 210 5.65 -0.55 1.19
C ASP A 210 6.01 0.93 0.98
N VAL A 211 5.85 1.41 -0.25
CA VAL A 211 6.15 2.78 -0.65
C VAL A 211 4.86 3.59 -0.65
N SER A 212 4.58 4.25 0.46
CA SER A 212 3.39 5.09 0.70
C SER A 212 3.70 6.57 0.73
N ASP A 213 4.83 6.98 1.34
CA ASP A 213 5.24 8.38 1.49
C ASP A 213 6.27 8.81 0.43
N GLY A 214 6.83 7.85 -0.31
CA GLY A 214 7.82 8.02 -1.35
C GLY A 214 9.10 7.23 -1.08
N LEU A 215 9.74 6.79 -2.16
CA LEU A 215 10.87 5.86 -2.08
C LEU A 215 11.98 6.30 -1.11
N LEU A 216 12.33 7.59 -1.12
CA LEU A 216 13.41 8.11 -0.25
C LEU A 216 13.02 8.12 1.22
N ALA A 217 11.77 8.51 1.54
CA ALA A 217 11.28 8.51 2.91
C ALA A 217 11.21 7.07 3.44
N ASP A 218 10.58 6.19 2.66
CA ASP A 218 10.32 4.82 3.08
C ASP A 218 11.61 3.99 3.18
N LEU A 219 12.48 4.02 2.18
CA LEU A 219 13.81 3.39 2.30
C LEU A 219 14.63 3.99 3.44
N GLY A 220 14.45 5.29 3.72
CA GLY A 220 15.03 5.96 4.88
C GLY A 220 14.69 5.26 6.18
N HIS A 221 13.46 4.78 6.36
CA HIS A 221 13.05 4.03 7.55
C HIS A 221 13.76 2.67 7.68
N ILE A 222 13.98 1.93 6.58
CA ILE A 222 14.81 0.71 6.61
C ILE A 222 16.25 1.07 7.03
N ALA A 223 16.81 2.11 6.42
CA ALA A 223 18.16 2.53 6.68
C ALA A 223 18.37 2.96 8.14
N GLU A 224 17.50 3.81 8.67
CA GLU A 224 17.56 4.29 10.06
C GLU A 224 17.44 3.14 11.07
N GLN A 225 16.43 2.26 10.89
CA GLN A 225 16.19 1.15 11.81
C GLN A 225 17.28 0.09 11.76
N SER A 226 18.05 0.05 10.67
CA SER A 226 19.22 -0.84 10.54
C SER A 226 20.56 -0.15 10.84
N ALA A 227 20.55 1.14 11.19
CA ALA A 227 21.74 1.99 11.40
C ALA A 227 22.68 2.01 10.17
N LEU A 228 22.10 2.09 8.96
CA LEU A 228 22.76 2.05 7.67
C LEU A 228 22.37 3.26 6.80
N GLY A 229 22.84 3.28 5.57
CA GLY A 229 22.32 4.09 4.49
C GLY A 229 22.17 3.27 3.22
N ALA A 230 21.86 3.93 2.10
CA ALA A 230 21.76 3.26 0.82
C ALA A 230 22.25 4.16 -0.32
N ASP A 231 22.80 3.53 -1.36
CA ASP A 231 23.11 4.12 -2.64
C ASP A 231 22.05 3.66 -3.66
N LEU A 232 21.30 4.59 -4.22
CA LEU A 232 20.30 4.34 -5.24
C LEU A 232 20.82 4.75 -6.61
N GLU A 233 20.70 3.87 -7.59
CA GLU A 233 21.05 4.13 -8.98
C GLU A 233 19.84 4.74 -9.72
N LEU A 234 19.87 6.04 -10.00
CA LEU A 234 18.75 6.74 -10.65
C LEU A 234 18.37 6.15 -12.00
N SER A 235 19.34 5.61 -12.73
CA SER A 235 19.10 4.96 -14.03
C SER A 235 18.41 3.59 -13.93
N ALA A 236 18.44 2.97 -12.75
CA ALA A 236 17.83 1.67 -12.50
C ALA A 236 16.38 1.76 -11.99
N LEU A 237 15.92 2.96 -11.62
CA LEU A 237 14.56 3.15 -11.10
C LEU A 237 13.51 2.73 -12.14
N PRO A 238 12.57 1.84 -11.79
CA PRO A 238 11.54 1.37 -12.71
C PRO A 238 10.45 2.43 -12.88
N VAL A 239 10.42 3.05 -14.05
CA VAL A 239 9.44 4.08 -14.43
C VAL A 239 8.67 3.60 -15.65
N ALA A 240 7.34 3.65 -15.58
CA ALA A 240 6.50 3.27 -16.69
C ALA A 240 6.80 4.13 -17.95
N PRO A 241 6.96 3.54 -19.15
CA PRO A 241 7.33 4.28 -20.36
C PRO A 241 6.36 5.40 -20.73
N TRP A 242 5.09 5.25 -20.39
CA TRP A 242 4.07 6.29 -20.63
C TRP A 242 4.21 7.47 -19.66
N LEU A 243 4.63 7.22 -18.41
CA LEU A 243 4.84 8.24 -17.40
C LEU A 243 5.97 9.21 -17.81
N LYS A 244 7.04 8.68 -18.42
CA LYS A 244 8.15 9.47 -18.99
C LYS A 244 7.72 10.44 -20.11
N LYS A 245 6.50 10.28 -20.65
CA LYS A 245 5.93 11.15 -21.67
C LYS A 245 4.92 12.17 -21.13
N LEU A 246 4.55 12.03 -19.85
CA LEU A 246 3.52 12.84 -19.22
C LEU A 246 4.08 14.18 -18.71
N ALA A 247 5.33 14.21 -18.29
CA ALA A 247 6.00 15.39 -17.76
C ALA A 247 7.49 15.42 -18.17
N ASP A 248 8.16 16.52 -17.85
CA ASP A 248 9.62 16.61 -18.01
C ASP A 248 10.37 15.63 -17.07
N ALA A 249 11.63 15.39 -17.38
CA ALA A 249 12.43 14.40 -16.65
C ALA A 249 12.63 14.72 -15.15
N GLY A 250 12.68 16.00 -14.79
CA GLY A 250 12.82 16.43 -13.40
C GLY A 250 11.55 16.13 -12.62
N THR A 251 10.38 16.53 -13.13
CA THR A 251 9.08 16.23 -12.53
C THR A 251 8.85 14.72 -12.37
N VAL A 252 9.19 13.93 -13.39
CA VAL A 252 9.08 12.47 -13.30
C VAL A 252 10.03 11.90 -12.23
N GLN A 253 11.24 12.43 -12.12
CA GLN A 253 12.19 12.02 -11.08
C GLN A 253 11.66 12.35 -9.68
N ASP A 254 11.07 13.52 -9.48
CA ASP A 254 10.45 13.92 -8.21
C ASP A 254 9.29 13.00 -7.84
N TRP A 255 8.43 12.65 -8.78
CA TRP A 255 7.34 11.69 -8.56
C TRP A 255 7.87 10.31 -8.10
N VAL A 256 8.95 9.83 -8.72
CA VAL A 256 9.53 8.51 -8.46
C VAL A 256 10.27 8.46 -7.12
N LEU A 257 10.98 9.53 -6.75
CA LEU A 257 11.82 9.54 -5.56
C LEU A 257 11.08 9.99 -4.30
N SER A 258 10.24 11.00 -4.43
CA SER A 258 9.63 11.70 -3.29
C SER A 258 8.11 11.70 -3.32
N GLY A 259 7.50 11.29 -4.43
CA GLY A 259 6.07 11.12 -4.51
C GLY A 259 5.64 9.82 -3.85
N GLY A 260 4.60 9.87 -3.06
CA GLY A 260 4.04 8.70 -2.41
C GLY A 260 2.93 8.05 -3.23
N ASP A 261 2.14 7.23 -2.56
CA ASP A 261 0.91 6.62 -3.08
C ASP A 261 1.16 5.52 -4.14
N ASP A 262 2.38 4.96 -4.18
CA ASP A 262 2.72 3.90 -5.13
C ASP A 262 2.31 2.49 -4.64
N TYR A 263 2.33 2.23 -3.34
CA TYR A 263 1.98 0.93 -2.72
C TYR A 263 2.72 -0.25 -3.36
N GLU A 264 3.95 0.00 -3.82
CA GLU A 264 4.92 -1.00 -4.20
C GLU A 264 5.73 -1.45 -2.97
N LEU A 265 6.37 -2.61 -2.99
CA LEU A 265 7.27 -3.02 -1.92
C LEU A 265 8.70 -2.56 -2.21
N CYS A 266 9.33 -1.88 -1.25
CA CYS A 266 10.77 -1.69 -1.21
C CYS A 266 11.37 -2.68 -0.21
N PHE A 267 12.37 -3.45 -0.63
CA PHE A 267 12.93 -4.51 0.18
C PHE A 267 14.44 -4.70 -0.05
N THR A 268 15.11 -5.27 0.92
CA THR A 268 16.54 -5.56 0.86
C THR A 268 16.80 -7.05 0.80
N VAL A 269 17.83 -7.46 0.04
CA VAL A 269 18.15 -8.86 -0.22
C VAL A 269 19.64 -9.11 0.03
N PRO A 270 20.01 -10.05 0.93
CA PRO A 270 21.39 -10.46 1.11
C PRO A 270 21.92 -11.16 -0.15
N ALA A 271 23.24 -11.07 -0.36
CA ALA A 271 23.88 -11.62 -1.56
C ALA A 271 23.62 -13.14 -1.76
N GLU A 272 23.52 -13.88 -0.67
CA GLU A 272 23.22 -15.32 -0.69
C GLU A 272 21.84 -15.68 -1.25
N ASN A 273 20.89 -14.76 -1.19
CA ASN A 273 19.52 -14.96 -1.67
C ASN A 273 19.27 -14.41 -3.09
N LEU A 274 20.24 -13.69 -3.69
CA LEU A 274 20.05 -13.07 -5.02
C LEU A 274 19.64 -14.07 -6.08
N ALA A 275 20.29 -15.23 -6.14
CA ALA A 275 19.98 -16.24 -7.15
C ALA A 275 18.52 -16.73 -7.08
N ALA A 276 17.95 -16.78 -5.86
CA ALA A 276 16.54 -17.13 -5.67
C ALA A 276 15.62 -15.99 -6.17
N ILE A 277 15.93 -14.74 -5.85
CA ILE A 277 15.19 -13.56 -6.31
C ILE A 277 15.24 -13.45 -7.84
N ASP A 278 16.41 -13.57 -8.43
CA ASP A 278 16.59 -13.54 -9.88
C ASP A 278 15.80 -14.66 -10.58
N GLY A 279 15.81 -15.86 -10.00
CA GLY A 279 15.02 -16.99 -10.49
C GLY A 279 13.51 -16.69 -10.50
N MET A 280 13.00 -16.07 -9.45
CA MET A 280 11.59 -15.67 -9.34
C MET A 280 11.23 -14.55 -10.33
N ILE A 281 12.14 -13.59 -10.55
CA ILE A 281 11.93 -12.51 -11.53
C ILE A 281 11.90 -13.09 -12.94
N VAL A 282 12.85 -13.94 -13.30
CA VAL A 282 12.91 -14.59 -14.62
C VAL A 282 11.71 -15.51 -14.83
N GLY A 283 11.25 -16.22 -13.79
CA GLY A 283 10.07 -17.07 -13.81
C GLY A 283 8.74 -16.31 -13.84
N GLY A 284 8.75 -14.97 -13.66
CA GLY A 284 7.54 -14.14 -13.60
C GLY A 284 6.73 -14.29 -12.32
N GLU A 285 7.31 -14.87 -11.28
CA GLU A 285 6.69 -15.00 -9.95
C GLU A 285 6.81 -13.71 -9.15
N LEU A 286 7.87 -12.94 -9.39
CA LEU A 286 8.16 -11.65 -8.75
C LEU A 286 8.42 -10.58 -9.82
N ILE A 287 7.72 -9.46 -9.74
CA ILE A 287 7.99 -8.29 -10.58
C ILE A 287 8.76 -7.30 -9.71
N ALA A 288 10.09 -7.30 -9.81
CA ALA A 288 10.94 -6.41 -9.03
C ALA A 288 12.18 -5.99 -9.81
N THR A 289 12.73 -4.84 -9.43
CA THR A 289 13.95 -4.26 -10.03
C THR A 289 14.94 -3.96 -8.93
N CYS A 290 16.21 -4.36 -9.11
CA CYS A 290 17.31 -3.93 -8.26
C CYS A 290 17.61 -2.46 -8.56
N ILE A 291 17.54 -1.61 -7.52
CA ILE A 291 17.69 -0.15 -7.65
C ILE A 291 18.90 0.40 -6.88
N GLY A 292 19.64 -0.43 -6.15
CA GLY A 292 20.77 0.05 -5.37
C GLY A 292 21.30 -0.94 -4.35
N ARG A 293 22.03 -0.42 -3.36
CA ARG A 293 22.64 -1.21 -2.28
C ARG A 293 22.61 -0.48 -0.94
N MET A 294 22.47 -1.25 0.13
CA MET A 294 22.67 -0.77 1.50
C MET A 294 24.17 -0.52 1.78
N THR A 295 24.46 0.60 2.44
CA THR A 295 25.84 1.04 2.74
C THR A 295 26.06 1.21 4.25
N PRO A 296 27.31 1.10 4.73
CA PRO A 296 27.59 1.30 6.16
C PRO A 296 27.48 2.77 6.61
N ASN A 297 27.50 3.71 5.67
CA ASN A 297 27.34 5.14 5.96
C ASN A 297 25.84 5.47 6.01
N THR A 298 25.43 6.26 6.98
CA THR A 298 24.01 6.67 7.13
C THR A 298 23.55 7.61 6.00
N GLY A 299 22.24 7.61 5.74
CA GLY A 299 21.59 8.45 4.74
C GLY A 299 21.44 7.78 3.38
N ILE A 300 20.51 8.30 2.58
CA ILE A 300 20.23 7.81 1.22
C ILE A 300 20.96 8.72 0.22
N ARG A 301 21.75 8.12 -0.68
CA ARG A 301 22.42 8.84 -1.77
C ARG A 301 21.85 8.40 -3.10
N CYS A 302 21.43 9.36 -3.92
CA CYS A 302 21.04 9.12 -5.29
C CYS A 302 22.24 9.26 -6.22
N ILE A 303 22.57 8.22 -6.97
CA ILE A 303 23.73 8.16 -7.86
C ILE A 303 23.25 8.25 -9.31
N ASN A 304 23.78 9.20 -10.07
CA ASN A 304 23.49 9.31 -11.51
C ASN A 304 24.34 8.34 -12.34
N GLY A 305 24.03 8.22 -13.64
CA GLY A 305 24.74 7.33 -14.56
C GLY A 305 26.26 7.61 -14.72
N ASN A 306 26.76 8.73 -14.18
CA ASN A 306 28.19 9.07 -14.15
C ASN A 306 28.85 8.74 -12.80
N GLY A 307 28.12 8.08 -11.89
CA GLY A 307 28.62 7.74 -10.55
C GLY A 307 28.68 8.91 -9.56
N MET A 308 28.06 10.05 -9.89
CA MET A 308 28.02 11.22 -9.01
C MET A 308 26.75 11.25 -8.17
N SER A 309 26.89 11.64 -6.89
CA SER A 309 25.73 11.86 -6.01
C SER A 309 24.96 13.10 -6.45
N VAL A 310 23.64 12.96 -6.52
CA VAL A 310 22.67 14.02 -6.81
C VAL A 310 21.95 14.37 -5.54
N GLN A 311 21.82 15.64 -5.21
CA GLN A 311 20.96 16.08 -4.10
C GLN A 311 19.50 16.09 -4.54
N VAL A 312 18.62 15.57 -3.67
CA VAL A 312 17.16 15.59 -3.82
C VAL A 312 16.61 16.47 -2.69
N GLU A 313 15.85 17.50 -3.06
CA GLU A 313 15.36 18.49 -2.08
C GLU A 313 14.20 17.99 -1.24
N GLN A 314 13.29 17.21 -1.84
CA GLN A 314 12.15 16.61 -1.14
C GLN A 314 12.40 15.14 -0.89
N THR A 315 12.12 14.68 0.33
CA THR A 315 12.35 13.28 0.74
C THR A 315 11.07 12.46 0.92
N GLY A 316 9.88 13.05 0.77
CA GLY A 316 8.60 12.35 0.89
C GLY A 316 7.46 13.24 1.40
N TYR A 317 6.27 12.66 1.48
CA TYR A 317 5.06 13.32 2.00
C TYR A 317 5.10 13.40 3.53
N ARG A 318 4.49 14.46 4.09
CA ARG A 318 4.32 14.65 5.54
C ARG A 318 2.98 15.32 5.83
N HIS A 319 2.26 14.82 6.82
CA HIS A 319 1.00 15.42 7.27
C HIS A 319 1.23 16.72 8.08
N PHE A 320 2.39 16.87 8.74
CA PHE A 320 2.71 17.97 9.65
C PHE A 320 4.15 18.46 9.46
#